data_ec2adf7cbabd67a984f1db4b06fa42ab
#
_entry.id   ec2adf7cbabd67a984f1db4b06fa42ab
#
_cell.length_a   1.000
_cell.length_b   1.000
_cell.length_c   1.000
_cell.angle_alpha   90.00
_cell.angle_beta   90.00
_cell.angle_gamma   90.00
#
_symmetry.space_group_name_H-M   'P 1'
#
loop_
_entity.id
_entity.type
_entity.pdbx_description
1 polymer ?
#
loop_
_entity_poly.entity_id
_entity_poly.type
_entity_poly.pdbx_seq_one_letter_code
_entity_poly.pdbx_strand_id
1 'polypeptide(L)'
;MSDVLVYRAEGSAVWNGTDLYGFAVTEWRLPATYPPFAALLFVPVALVPLAVAKAAFVVGNVALLAALVRLSLRAASGSLAPERLTSGSLAPARLPLVLVVTAGALWLEPVFQTVAFGQVNLIMACLVLGDLSRPDGARGKGFVLGVAAGIKLTPALFVVYLLLTGRFRAGLTAVGGFAASVAVGALALPGASVEFWTRRVFETGRVGKAWIVDNQSLQGLIARLAHDPTPGPLWLVPAGALAVAGMWLARRAYVRESASRTSTSRTGDFWGVQVTALVSLLVSPISWSHHWVWCVPLLIGLAALARHKTGHRAEHEAGREAEHRAGREAGHPVPLPVSPRVLRRVSAGAVVVFAARTMWMIPKKGDLDLRLPWWQQPFAAPYPLLILALPAAAAALSAVGRGTLPLTPRVPPARIGRDHPVGRPTDHPVDKHAASPADQRGGHREHECVEARGGRCAKHDAGHPADRDPTAGARGAGTRHVPGDHLDGDDRRR
;
A
#
# COMPACT_ATOMS: atom_id res chain seq x y z
N MET A 1 23.96 -12.23 2.85
CA MET A 1 23.27 -11.01 3.32
C MET A 1 24.15 -9.80 3.11
N SER A 2 24.27 -9.38 1.86
CA SER A 2 25.09 -8.25 1.43
C SER A 2 24.69 -6.93 2.06
N ASP A 3 23.38 -6.67 2.12
CA ASP A 3 22.89 -5.39 2.61
C ASP A 3 23.03 -5.20 4.11
N VAL A 4 22.96 -6.29 4.89
CA VAL A 4 23.30 -6.24 6.33
C VAL A 4 24.75 -5.81 6.53
N LEU A 5 25.67 -6.21 5.64
CA LEU A 5 27.07 -5.76 5.70
C LEU A 5 27.20 -4.27 5.37
N VAL A 6 26.44 -3.76 4.39
CA VAL A 6 26.38 -2.32 4.09
C VAL A 6 25.83 -1.54 5.27
N TYR A 7 24.68 -1.94 5.83
CA TYR A 7 24.08 -1.28 7.00
C TYR A 7 25.01 -1.28 8.21
N ARG A 8 25.73 -2.41 8.42
CA ARG A 8 26.73 -2.49 9.47
C ARG A 8 27.88 -1.52 9.25
N ALA A 9 28.38 -1.39 8.02
CA ALA A 9 29.42 -0.46 7.66
C ALA A 9 28.99 1.00 7.80
N GLU A 10 27.75 1.33 7.36
CA GLU A 10 27.14 2.66 7.57
C GLU A 10 27.03 3.00 9.05
N GLY A 11 26.50 2.07 9.87
CA GLY A 11 26.42 2.24 11.32
C GLY A 11 27.80 2.37 11.99
N SER A 12 28.79 1.59 11.53
CA SER A 12 30.17 1.71 12.02
C SER A 12 30.82 3.04 11.65
N ALA A 13 30.58 3.54 10.43
CA ALA A 13 31.10 4.86 10.01
C ALA A 13 30.53 5.97 10.89
N VAL A 14 29.23 5.91 11.20
CA VAL A 14 28.58 6.86 12.13
C VAL A 14 29.17 6.75 13.53
N TRP A 15 29.30 5.53 14.07
CA TRP A 15 29.78 5.30 15.43
C TRP A 15 31.22 5.75 15.63
N ASN A 16 32.09 5.52 14.63
CA ASN A 16 33.50 5.86 14.68
C ASN A 16 33.82 7.26 14.15
N GLY A 17 32.83 8.02 13.67
CA GLY A 17 33.02 9.36 13.09
C GLY A 17 33.82 9.35 11.80
N THR A 18 33.79 8.25 11.00
CA THR A 18 34.51 8.13 9.73
C THR A 18 33.63 8.52 8.55
N ASP A 19 34.23 8.67 7.35
CA ASP A 19 33.49 9.04 6.13
C ASP A 19 32.41 8.02 5.80
N LEU A 20 31.14 8.48 5.83
CA LEU A 20 29.96 7.66 5.57
C LEU A 20 29.89 7.17 4.12
N TYR A 21 30.37 7.95 3.15
CA TYR A 21 30.25 7.65 1.72
C TYR A 21 31.56 7.20 1.07
N GLY A 22 32.66 7.12 1.82
CA GLY A 22 34.00 6.76 1.34
C GLY A 22 34.28 5.26 1.29
N PHE A 23 33.45 4.41 1.92
CA PHE A 23 33.72 2.97 1.97
C PHE A 23 33.01 2.20 0.84
N ALA A 24 33.50 0.98 0.59
CA ALA A 24 32.84 -0.04 -0.21
C ALA A 24 33.03 -1.40 0.46
N VAL A 25 31.95 -2.17 0.58
CA VAL A 25 31.95 -3.48 1.23
C VAL A 25 31.47 -4.57 0.28
N THR A 26 31.70 -5.81 0.65
CA THR A 26 31.43 -7.02 -0.13
C THR A 26 32.32 -7.16 -1.39
N GLU A 27 32.32 -8.34 -2.00
CA GLU A 27 32.97 -8.61 -3.28
C GLU A 27 32.46 -7.73 -4.43
N TRP A 28 31.21 -7.26 -4.31
CA TRP A 28 30.57 -6.35 -5.29
C TRP A 28 30.89 -4.86 -5.02
N ARG A 29 31.73 -4.55 -4.03
CA ARG A 29 32.12 -3.18 -3.66
C ARG A 29 30.92 -2.26 -3.45
N LEU A 30 29.92 -2.72 -2.70
CA LEU A 30 28.71 -1.97 -2.42
C LEU A 30 29.00 -0.77 -1.52
N PRO A 31 28.69 0.47 -1.93
CA PRO A 31 28.88 1.68 -1.13
C PRO A 31 27.65 1.96 -0.25
N ALA A 32 27.77 2.95 0.65
CA ALA A 32 26.61 3.57 1.29
C ALA A 32 25.74 4.28 0.26
N THR A 33 24.44 4.03 0.32
CA THR A 33 23.46 4.60 -0.63
C THR A 33 22.26 5.26 0.06
N TYR A 34 22.17 5.14 1.37
CA TYR A 34 21.07 5.68 2.17
C TYR A 34 21.36 7.09 2.68
N PRO A 35 20.30 7.90 2.97
CA PRO A 35 20.44 9.18 3.63
C PRO A 35 21.10 9.07 5.02
N PRO A 36 21.75 10.12 5.54
CA PRO A 36 22.41 10.10 6.85
C PRO A 36 21.47 9.70 8.00
N PHE A 37 20.21 10.07 7.94
CA PHE A 37 19.21 9.63 8.93
C PHE A 37 19.10 8.10 9.01
N ALA A 38 19.13 7.40 7.87
CA ALA A 38 19.10 5.93 7.86
C ALA A 38 20.38 5.34 8.48
N ALA A 39 21.54 5.93 8.21
CA ALA A 39 22.80 5.49 8.79
C ALA A 39 22.79 5.57 10.33
N LEU A 40 22.15 6.60 10.92
CA LEU A 40 21.92 6.68 12.36
C LEU A 40 21.11 5.49 12.89
N LEU A 41 20.06 5.08 12.13
CA LEU A 41 19.23 3.93 12.51
C LEU A 41 19.97 2.59 12.38
N PHE A 42 21.07 2.53 11.62
CA PHE A 42 21.91 1.34 11.46
C PHE A 42 23.01 1.21 12.51
N VAL A 43 23.26 2.20 13.37
CA VAL A 43 24.23 2.11 14.46
C VAL A 43 24.06 0.85 15.33
N PRO A 44 22.83 0.48 15.77
CA PRO A 44 22.66 -0.75 16.54
C PRO A 44 23.11 -2.02 15.80
N VAL A 45 23.03 -2.04 14.45
CA VAL A 45 23.49 -3.18 13.63
C VAL A 45 25.02 -3.31 13.68
N ALA A 46 25.74 -2.20 13.82
CA ALA A 46 27.20 -2.19 13.96
C ALA A 46 27.67 -2.73 15.32
N LEU A 47 26.89 -2.51 16.37
CA LEU A 47 27.26 -2.81 17.76
C LEU A 47 27.03 -4.26 18.16
N VAL A 48 26.27 -5.03 17.39
CA VAL A 48 26.01 -6.45 17.70
C VAL A 48 26.88 -7.38 16.85
N PRO A 49 27.15 -8.63 17.31
CA PRO A 49 27.84 -9.63 16.49
C PRO A 49 27.11 -9.85 15.14
N LEU A 50 27.88 -10.04 14.07
CA LEU A 50 27.32 -10.16 12.72
C LEU A 50 26.29 -11.30 12.58
N ALA A 51 26.53 -12.44 13.25
CA ALA A 51 25.61 -13.56 13.25
C ALA A 51 24.26 -13.19 13.89
N VAL A 52 24.29 -12.42 14.98
CA VAL A 52 23.09 -11.92 15.67
C VAL A 52 22.35 -10.93 14.77
N ALA A 53 23.06 -9.99 14.15
CA ALA A 53 22.47 -9.06 13.19
C ALA A 53 21.78 -9.81 12.04
N LYS A 54 22.46 -10.77 11.40
CA LYS A 54 21.86 -11.58 10.31
C LYS A 54 20.61 -12.35 10.76
N ALA A 55 20.66 -12.99 11.93
CA ALA A 55 19.52 -13.71 12.49
C ALA A 55 18.34 -12.76 12.78
N ALA A 56 18.62 -11.60 13.37
CA ALA A 56 17.61 -10.57 13.64
C ALA A 56 16.94 -10.06 12.35
N PHE A 57 17.71 -9.85 11.27
CA PHE A 57 17.14 -9.45 9.97
C PHE A 57 16.28 -10.57 9.35
N VAL A 58 16.65 -11.85 9.47
CA VAL A 58 15.79 -12.96 8.98
C VAL A 58 14.48 -12.99 9.75
N VAL A 59 14.55 -13.08 11.07
CA VAL A 59 13.36 -13.16 11.94
C VAL A 59 12.50 -11.90 11.79
N GLY A 60 13.14 -10.72 11.79
CA GLY A 60 12.48 -9.44 11.61
C GLY A 60 11.76 -9.33 10.26
N ASN A 61 12.39 -9.75 9.16
CA ASN A 61 11.75 -9.72 7.84
C ASN A 61 10.58 -10.72 7.74
N VAL A 62 10.66 -11.90 8.35
CA VAL A 62 9.53 -12.85 8.40
C VAL A 62 8.37 -12.27 9.21
N ALA A 63 8.65 -11.65 10.37
CA ALA A 63 7.65 -10.97 11.17
C ALA A 63 7.01 -9.78 10.45
N LEU A 64 7.82 -8.97 9.75
CA LEU A 64 7.35 -7.85 8.93
C LEU A 64 6.53 -8.33 7.73
N LEU A 65 6.88 -9.46 7.11
CA LEU A 65 6.06 -10.08 6.07
C LEU A 65 4.68 -10.47 6.61
N ALA A 66 4.62 -11.12 7.77
CA ALA A 66 3.35 -11.46 8.42
C ALA A 66 2.52 -10.20 8.75
N ALA A 67 3.19 -9.12 9.20
CA ALA A 67 2.55 -7.83 9.43
C ALA A 67 2.02 -7.21 8.12
N LEU A 68 2.81 -7.24 7.04
CA LEU A 68 2.39 -6.75 5.71
C LEU A 68 1.20 -7.54 5.17
N VAL A 69 1.22 -8.88 5.28
CA VAL A 69 0.08 -9.75 4.91
C VAL A 69 -1.16 -9.37 5.71
N ARG A 70 -1.03 -9.21 7.04
CA ARG A 70 -2.15 -8.82 7.91
C ARG A 70 -2.71 -7.45 7.55
N LEU A 71 -1.84 -6.45 7.33
CA LEU A 71 -2.24 -5.10 6.90
C LEU A 71 -2.95 -5.15 5.55
N SER A 72 -2.42 -5.91 4.60
CA SER A 72 -2.98 -6.05 3.25
C SER A 72 -4.36 -6.72 3.27
N LEU A 73 -4.52 -7.81 4.04
CA LEU A 73 -5.81 -8.48 4.22
C LEU A 73 -6.87 -7.55 4.84
N ARG A 74 -6.46 -6.72 5.82
CA ARG A 74 -7.36 -5.74 6.45
C ARG A 74 -7.74 -4.63 5.49
N ALA A 75 -6.76 -4.04 4.83
CA ALA A 75 -6.98 -2.94 3.90
C ALA A 75 -7.83 -3.38 2.69
N ALA A 76 -7.52 -4.53 2.10
CA ALA A 76 -8.29 -5.08 0.97
C ALA A 76 -9.72 -5.49 1.36
N SER A 77 -9.93 -6.08 2.55
CA SER A 77 -11.27 -6.45 3.04
C SER A 77 -12.12 -5.22 3.34
N GLY A 78 -11.53 -4.19 3.91
CA GLY A 78 -12.24 -2.96 4.23
C GLY A 78 -12.63 -2.14 3.02
N SER A 79 -11.89 -2.26 1.92
CA SER A 79 -12.25 -1.64 0.62
C SER A 79 -13.43 -2.32 -0.07
N LEU A 80 -13.72 -3.60 0.28
CA LEU A 80 -14.70 -4.43 -0.42
C LEU A 80 -15.97 -4.78 0.38
N ALA A 81 -15.97 -4.65 1.70
CA ALA A 81 -17.12 -5.00 2.55
C ALA A 81 -17.16 -4.20 3.86
N PRO A 82 -17.97 -3.15 3.97
CA PRO A 82 -18.00 -2.28 5.15
C PRO A 82 -18.67 -2.90 6.39
N GLU A 83 -19.55 -3.90 6.26
CA GLU A 83 -20.49 -4.23 7.34
C GLU A 83 -20.08 -5.34 8.32
N ARG A 84 -19.03 -6.13 8.07
CA ARG A 84 -18.75 -7.33 8.88
C ARG A 84 -17.52 -7.26 9.79
N LEU A 85 -16.88 -6.10 10.01
CA LEU A 85 -15.61 -6.01 10.72
C LEU A 85 -15.58 -5.03 11.91
N THR A 86 -16.70 -4.79 12.58
CA THR A 86 -16.81 -3.89 13.74
C THR A 86 -16.26 -4.47 15.04
N SER A 87 -15.91 -5.74 15.13
CA SER A 87 -15.25 -6.27 16.31
C SER A 87 -13.73 -6.14 16.21
N GLY A 88 -13.13 -5.28 17.03
CA GLY A 88 -11.68 -5.01 17.13
C GLY A 88 -10.84 -6.20 17.59
N SER A 89 -11.41 -7.37 17.73
CA SER A 89 -10.76 -8.65 18.04
C SER A 89 -10.25 -9.29 16.74
N LEU A 90 -8.98 -9.65 16.69
CA LEU A 90 -8.48 -10.64 15.76
C LEU A 90 -9.22 -11.93 16.03
N ALA A 91 -10.26 -12.23 15.29
CA ALA A 91 -10.88 -13.54 15.37
C ALA A 91 -9.76 -14.58 15.17
N PRO A 92 -9.60 -15.56 16.07
CA PRO A 92 -8.55 -16.59 15.97
C PRO A 92 -8.54 -17.33 14.62
N ALA A 93 -9.69 -17.36 13.94
CA ALA A 93 -9.83 -17.93 12.59
C ALA A 93 -9.02 -17.22 11.48
N ARG A 94 -8.49 -16.01 11.70
CA ARG A 94 -7.68 -15.30 10.71
C ARG A 94 -6.18 -15.51 10.83
N LEU A 95 -5.68 -15.93 12.00
CA LEU A 95 -4.26 -16.21 12.20
C LEU A 95 -3.75 -17.32 11.29
N PRO A 96 -4.43 -18.48 11.13
CA PRO A 96 -4.02 -19.50 10.16
C PRO A 96 -3.90 -18.97 8.74
N LEU A 97 -4.85 -18.11 8.28
CA LEU A 97 -4.77 -17.51 6.96
C LEU A 97 -3.54 -16.61 6.81
N VAL A 98 -3.22 -15.79 7.81
CA VAL A 98 -2.02 -14.95 7.81
C VAL A 98 -0.77 -15.83 7.71
N LEU A 99 -0.68 -16.90 8.49
CA LEU A 99 0.47 -17.81 8.50
C LEU A 99 0.62 -18.52 7.15
N VAL A 100 -0.45 -19.06 6.57
CA VAL A 100 -0.43 -19.74 5.27
C VAL A 100 -0.03 -18.78 4.15
N VAL A 101 -0.63 -17.57 4.11
CA VAL A 101 -0.27 -16.56 3.10
C VAL A 101 1.17 -16.08 3.28
N THR A 102 1.64 -15.94 4.53
CA THR A 102 3.05 -15.56 4.82
C THR A 102 4.00 -16.64 4.33
N ALA A 103 3.73 -17.91 4.62
CA ALA A 103 4.53 -19.03 4.15
C ALA A 103 4.59 -19.10 2.62
N GLY A 104 3.44 -18.95 1.95
CA GLY A 104 3.40 -18.88 0.47
C GLY A 104 4.13 -17.66 -0.10
N ALA A 105 4.04 -16.51 0.57
CA ALA A 105 4.69 -15.27 0.13
C ALA A 105 6.22 -15.33 0.25
N LEU A 106 6.79 -16.14 1.14
CA LEU A 106 8.24 -16.36 1.22
C LEU A 106 8.82 -16.97 -0.07
N TRP A 107 8.00 -17.65 -0.87
CA TRP A 107 8.42 -18.21 -2.15
C TRP A 107 8.48 -17.18 -3.28
N LEU A 108 7.78 -16.06 -3.15
CA LEU A 108 7.82 -14.98 -4.14
C LEU A 108 9.25 -14.40 -4.19
N GLU A 109 9.79 -14.26 -5.41
CA GLU A 109 11.19 -13.83 -5.60
C GLU A 109 11.50 -12.51 -4.89
N PRO A 110 10.67 -11.44 -4.98
CA PRO A 110 10.97 -10.17 -4.30
C PRO A 110 11.08 -10.31 -2.78
N VAL A 111 10.26 -11.16 -2.19
CA VAL A 111 10.26 -11.42 -0.75
C VAL A 111 11.47 -12.27 -0.39
N PHE A 112 11.72 -13.35 -1.14
CA PHE A 112 12.88 -14.22 -0.94
C PHE A 112 14.18 -13.42 -0.97
N GLN A 113 14.38 -12.59 -1.99
CA GLN A 113 15.58 -11.75 -2.11
C GLN A 113 15.68 -10.71 -0.99
N THR A 114 14.54 -10.10 -0.58
CA THR A 114 14.54 -9.19 0.56
C THR A 114 15.06 -9.86 1.83
N VAL A 115 14.62 -11.10 2.12
CA VAL A 115 15.11 -11.88 3.27
C VAL A 115 16.57 -12.30 3.07
N ALA A 116 16.92 -12.80 1.88
CA ALA A 116 18.26 -13.30 1.55
C ALA A 116 19.34 -12.21 1.65
N PHE A 117 19.04 -10.98 1.25
CA PHE A 117 19.96 -9.84 1.36
C PHE A 117 19.90 -9.17 2.73
N GLY A 118 18.82 -9.34 3.49
CA GLY A 118 18.57 -8.63 4.74
C GLY A 118 18.11 -7.18 4.50
N GLN A 119 17.27 -6.96 3.49
CA GLN A 119 16.80 -5.64 3.07
C GLN A 119 15.69 -5.08 3.99
N VAL A 120 15.62 -3.74 4.04
CA VAL A 120 14.61 -2.99 4.81
C VAL A 120 13.27 -2.77 4.06
N ASN A 121 13.07 -3.39 2.89
CA ASN A 121 11.91 -3.10 2.03
C ASN A 121 10.58 -3.48 2.68
N LEU A 122 10.53 -4.57 3.44
CA LEU A 122 9.30 -5.01 4.14
C LEU A 122 8.89 -4.02 5.23
N ILE A 123 9.84 -3.46 5.99
CA ILE A 123 9.50 -2.43 6.98
C ILE A 123 9.01 -1.16 6.28
N MET A 124 9.62 -0.76 5.15
CA MET A 124 9.15 0.39 4.37
C MET A 124 7.72 0.20 3.89
N ALA A 125 7.38 -0.97 3.32
CA ALA A 125 6.02 -1.28 2.90
C ALA A 125 5.03 -1.30 4.08
N CYS A 126 5.42 -1.83 5.24
CA CYS A 126 4.60 -1.82 6.46
C CYS A 126 4.35 -0.39 6.98
N LEU A 127 5.39 0.46 7.03
CA LEU A 127 5.26 1.85 7.48
C LEU A 127 4.31 2.63 6.57
N VAL A 128 4.49 2.54 5.26
CA VAL A 128 3.65 3.24 4.27
C VAL A 128 2.21 2.73 4.31
N LEU A 129 2.00 1.41 4.18
CA LEU A 129 0.65 0.83 4.16
C LEU A 129 -0.04 1.02 5.52
N GLY A 130 0.70 0.89 6.62
CA GLY A 130 0.18 1.07 7.98
C GLY A 130 -0.30 2.51 8.22
N ASP A 131 0.51 3.51 7.85
CA ASP A 131 0.15 4.92 8.04
C ASP A 131 -1.03 5.33 7.14
N LEU A 132 -0.98 4.97 5.85
CA LEU A 132 -2.02 5.29 4.88
C LEU A 132 -3.35 4.57 5.15
N SER A 133 -3.33 3.39 5.78
CA SER A 133 -4.52 2.66 6.19
C SER A 133 -5.25 3.27 7.39
N ARG A 134 -4.67 4.28 8.07
CA ARG A 134 -5.32 5.00 9.17
C ARG A 134 -6.46 5.87 8.64
N PRO A 135 -7.49 6.17 9.46
CA PRO A 135 -8.56 7.10 9.10
C PRO A 135 -8.02 8.47 8.66
N ASP A 136 -8.67 9.13 7.69
CA ASP A 136 -8.19 10.40 7.15
C ASP A 136 -8.13 11.54 8.21
N GLY A 137 -8.99 11.48 9.25
CA GLY A 137 -8.96 12.39 10.38
C GLY A 137 -7.95 12.04 11.48
N ALA A 138 -7.18 10.95 11.37
CA ALA A 138 -6.25 10.53 12.42
C ALA A 138 -5.12 11.54 12.61
N ARG A 139 -4.86 11.90 13.89
CA ARG A 139 -3.76 12.80 14.26
C ARG A 139 -2.42 12.20 13.82
N GLY A 140 -1.55 13.00 13.19
CA GLY A 140 -0.24 12.56 12.72
C GLY A 140 -0.26 11.56 11.55
N LYS A 141 -1.40 11.36 10.85
CA LYS A 141 -1.42 10.60 9.59
C LYS A 141 -0.50 11.27 8.59
N GLY A 142 0.36 10.49 7.94
CA GLY A 142 1.40 10.97 7.03
C GLY A 142 2.77 11.10 7.67
N PHE A 143 2.89 11.29 9.00
CA PHE A 143 4.18 11.49 9.66
C PHE A 143 5.13 10.29 9.46
N VAL A 144 4.62 9.09 9.66
CA VAL A 144 5.40 7.85 9.50
C VAL A 144 5.80 7.63 8.04
N LEU A 145 4.90 7.98 7.10
CA LEU A 145 5.24 8.01 5.67
C LEU A 145 6.41 8.96 5.38
N GLY A 146 6.41 10.16 5.97
CA GLY A 146 7.48 11.13 5.82
C GLY A 146 8.81 10.62 6.37
N VAL A 147 8.81 10.02 7.56
CA VAL A 147 10.00 9.38 8.15
C VAL A 147 10.49 8.24 7.25
N ALA A 148 9.60 7.40 6.70
CA ALA A 148 9.97 6.36 5.75
C ALA A 148 10.65 6.94 4.50
N ALA A 149 10.17 8.09 3.98
CA ALA A 149 10.82 8.81 2.88
C ALA A 149 12.22 9.35 3.27
N GLY A 150 12.43 9.70 4.53
CA GLY A 150 13.74 10.10 5.05
C GLY A 150 14.72 8.95 5.26
N ILE A 151 14.24 7.71 5.41
CA ILE A 151 15.07 6.50 5.41
C ILE A 151 15.43 6.10 3.98
N LYS A 152 14.46 6.12 3.08
CA LYS A 152 14.61 5.76 1.67
C LYS A 152 13.65 6.62 0.83
N LEU A 153 14.14 7.31 -0.19
CA LEU A 153 13.39 8.35 -0.88
C LEU A 153 12.15 7.84 -1.66
N THR A 154 12.11 6.55 -2.00
CA THR A 154 11.01 5.95 -2.78
C THR A 154 9.60 6.20 -2.22
N PRO A 155 9.33 6.24 -0.90
CA PRO A 155 8.02 6.61 -0.36
C PRO A 155 7.58 8.05 -0.63
N ALA A 156 8.46 8.95 -1.08
CA ALA A 156 8.11 10.36 -1.33
C ALA A 156 6.98 10.52 -2.37
N LEU A 157 6.83 9.60 -3.33
CA LEU A 157 5.74 9.63 -4.32
C LEU A 157 4.35 9.55 -3.67
N PHE A 158 4.24 8.92 -2.50
CA PHE A 158 2.98 8.86 -1.76
C PHE A 158 2.59 10.21 -1.15
N VAL A 159 3.54 11.14 -0.94
CA VAL A 159 3.22 12.53 -0.57
C VAL A 159 2.47 13.21 -1.71
N VAL A 160 2.96 13.05 -2.95
CA VAL A 160 2.28 13.55 -4.15
C VAL A 160 0.87 12.95 -4.25
N TYR A 161 0.73 11.65 -4.02
CA TYR A 161 -0.56 10.96 -3.99
C TYR A 161 -1.52 11.57 -2.96
N LEU A 162 -1.06 11.85 -1.73
CA LEU A 162 -1.87 12.48 -0.70
C LEU A 162 -2.36 13.88 -1.15
N LEU A 163 -1.50 14.67 -1.76
CA LEU A 163 -1.86 16.01 -2.27
C LEU A 163 -2.86 15.91 -3.43
N LEU A 164 -2.64 15.02 -4.39
CA LEU A 164 -3.54 14.79 -5.52
C LEU A 164 -4.94 14.28 -5.12
N THR A 165 -5.03 13.61 -3.98
CA THR A 165 -6.31 13.13 -3.43
C THR A 165 -6.98 14.12 -2.46
N GLY A 166 -6.43 15.34 -2.33
CA GLY A 166 -6.99 16.40 -1.47
C GLY A 166 -6.72 16.23 0.02
N ARG A 167 -5.86 15.27 0.39
CA ARG A 167 -5.49 14.99 1.80
C ARG A 167 -4.33 15.87 2.25
N PHE A 168 -4.47 17.20 2.10
CA PHE A 168 -3.41 18.17 2.32
C PHE A 168 -2.81 18.10 3.72
N ARG A 169 -3.64 17.91 4.78
CA ARG A 169 -3.13 17.78 6.16
C ARG A 169 -2.17 16.59 6.29
N ALA A 170 -2.54 15.42 5.76
CA ALA A 170 -1.68 14.24 5.79
C ALA A 170 -0.44 14.44 4.92
N GLY A 171 -0.57 15.07 3.74
CA GLY A 171 0.55 15.42 2.88
C GLY A 171 1.55 16.36 3.55
N LEU A 172 1.09 17.44 4.17
CA LEU A 172 1.94 18.37 4.93
C LEU A 172 2.58 17.70 6.16
N THR A 173 1.84 16.84 6.85
CA THR A 173 2.39 16.06 7.97
C THR A 173 3.50 15.10 7.47
N ALA A 174 3.36 14.53 6.28
CA ALA A 174 4.40 13.69 5.67
C ALA A 174 5.64 14.53 5.29
N VAL A 175 5.45 15.72 4.73
CA VAL A 175 6.56 16.66 4.51
C VAL A 175 7.25 17.02 5.82
N GLY A 176 6.49 17.26 6.90
CA GLY A 176 7.02 17.51 8.24
C GLY A 176 7.83 16.32 8.79
N GLY A 177 7.33 15.08 8.63
CA GLY A 177 8.06 13.87 9.02
C GLY A 177 9.34 13.66 8.23
N PHE A 178 9.32 13.94 6.92
CA PHE A 178 10.51 13.92 6.07
C PHE A 178 11.52 15.00 6.50
N ALA A 179 11.08 16.24 6.66
CA ALA A 179 11.93 17.35 7.11
C ALA A 179 12.54 17.08 8.49
N ALA A 180 11.77 16.50 9.42
CA ALA A 180 12.29 16.12 10.73
C ALA A 180 13.40 15.06 10.63
N SER A 181 13.23 14.02 9.79
CA SER A 181 14.26 13.00 9.57
C SER A 181 15.52 13.59 8.92
N VAL A 182 15.38 14.51 7.95
CA VAL A 182 16.50 15.23 7.33
C VAL A 182 17.20 16.10 8.37
N ALA A 183 16.44 16.83 9.19
CA ALA A 183 17.01 17.68 10.25
C ALA A 183 17.78 16.87 11.29
N VAL A 184 17.26 15.72 11.75
CA VAL A 184 17.98 14.82 12.66
C VAL A 184 19.27 14.33 12.02
N GLY A 185 19.25 13.93 10.74
CA GLY A 185 20.44 13.54 9.98
C GLY A 185 21.45 14.69 9.89
N ALA A 186 20.99 15.91 9.59
CA ALA A 186 21.82 17.09 9.43
C ALA A 186 22.46 17.55 10.75
N LEU A 187 21.72 17.46 11.86
CA LEU A 187 22.24 17.80 13.19
C LEU A 187 23.29 16.79 13.67
N ALA A 188 23.05 15.49 13.43
CA ALA A 188 23.99 14.46 13.87
C ALA A 188 25.20 14.29 12.93
N LEU A 189 25.01 14.45 11.62
CA LEU A 189 26.00 14.18 10.57
C LEU A 189 25.99 15.31 9.52
N PRO A 190 26.38 16.55 9.89
CA PRO A 190 26.22 17.73 9.01
C PRO A 190 26.98 17.59 7.69
N GLY A 191 28.26 17.16 7.71
CA GLY A 191 29.06 16.97 6.49
C GLY A 191 28.46 15.92 5.54
N ALA A 192 28.10 14.74 6.06
CA ALA A 192 27.46 13.70 5.28
C ALA A 192 26.09 14.12 4.74
N SER A 193 25.35 14.96 5.48
CA SER A 193 24.04 15.46 5.02
C SER A 193 24.18 16.44 3.87
N VAL A 194 25.12 17.36 3.94
CA VAL A 194 25.42 18.25 2.80
C VAL A 194 25.84 17.41 1.59
N GLU A 195 26.80 16.49 1.76
CA GLU A 195 27.26 15.62 0.68
C GLU A 195 26.12 14.80 0.05
N PHE A 196 25.25 14.19 0.89
CA PHE A 196 24.15 13.37 0.38
C PHE A 196 23.15 14.20 -0.43
N TRP A 197 22.64 15.30 0.14
CA TRP A 197 21.56 16.06 -0.49
C TRP A 197 22.00 16.94 -1.65
N THR A 198 23.28 17.30 -1.74
CA THR A 198 23.81 18.10 -2.85
C THR A 198 24.47 17.28 -3.94
N ARG A 199 24.92 16.04 -3.66
CA ARG A 199 25.68 15.24 -4.61
C ARG A 199 25.17 13.80 -4.70
N ARG A 200 25.21 13.01 -3.61
CA ARG A 200 25.04 11.56 -3.66
C ARG A 200 23.65 11.11 -4.10
N VAL A 201 22.60 11.86 -3.76
CA VAL A 201 21.22 11.59 -4.18
C VAL A 201 21.04 11.58 -5.70
N PHE A 202 21.89 12.28 -6.44
CA PHE A 202 21.87 12.35 -7.90
C PHE A 202 22.77 11.31 -8.59
N GLU A 203 23.66 10.66 -7.85
CA GLU A 203 24.61 9.66 -8.36
C GLU A 203 23.96 8.27 -8.40
N THR A 204 22.94 8.06 -9.26
CA THR A 204 22.21 6.79 -9.35
C THR A 204 23.11 5.60 -9.71
N GLY A 205 24.23 5.84 -10.43
CA GLY A 205 25.23 4.82 -10.75
C GLY A 205 25.94 4.20 -9.54
N ARG A 206 25.93 4.89 -8.38
CA ARG A 206 26.44 4.32 -7.11
C ARG A 206 25.58 3.15 -6.61
N VAL A 207 24.27 3.19 -6.89
CA VAL A 207 23.33 2.15 -6.49
C VAL A 207 23.55 0.87 -7.31
N GLY A 208 24.04 1.04 -8.54
CA GLY A 208 24.39 -0.06 -9.45
C GLY A 208 24.10 0.29 -10.91
N LYS A 209 24.42 -0.64 -11.80
CA LYS A 209 24.23 -0.48 -13.23
C LYS A 209 22.74 -0.58 -13.57
N ALA A 210 22.18 0.42 -14.29
CA ALA A 210 20.77 0.49 -14.59
C ALA A 210 20.24 -0.70 -15.43
N TRP A 211 21.09 -1.27 -16.30
CA TRP A 211 20.71 -2.34 -17.22
C TRP A 211 20.75 -3.76 -16.67
N ILE A 212 21.33 -3.96 -15.46
CA ILE A 212 21.33 -5.31 -14.85
C ILE A 212 19.90 -5.85 -14.75
N VAL A 213 19.71 -7.11 -15.10
CA VAL A 213 18.38 -7.76 -15.11
C VAL A 213 17.67 -7.73 -13.75
N ASP A 214 18.42 -7.63 -12.64
CA ASP A 214 17.83 -7.44 -11.31
C ASP A 214 17.16 -6.08 -11.16
N ASN A 215 17.51 -5.08 -12.01
CA ASN A 215 16.79 -3.82 -12.08
C ASN A 215 15.49 -3.98 -12.88
N GLN A 216 14.39 -4.09 -12.17
CA GLN A 216 13.04 -4.26 -12.67
C GLN A 216 12.30 -2.91 -12.81
N SER A 217 13.03 -1.83 -13.16
CA SER A 217 12.47 -0.53 -13.49
C SER A 217 12.22 -0.37 -14.99
N LEU A 218 11.49 0.68 -15.35
CA LEU A 218 11.33 1.07 -16.75
C LEU A 218 12.67 1.47 -17.39
N GLN A 219 13.57 2.12 -16.62
CA GLN A 219 14.90 2.45 -17.10
C GLN A 219 15.69 1.19 -17.45
N GLY A 220 15.67 0.17 -16.56
CA GLY A 220 16.36 -1.10 -16.83
C GLY A 220 15.84 -1.83 -18.05
N LEU A 221 14.52 -1.86 -18.26
CA LEU A 221 13.90 -2.43 -19.46
C LEU A 221 14.32 -1.67 -20.73
N ILE A 222 14.25 -0.34 -20.73
CA ILE A 222 14.58 0.47 -21.91
C ILE A 222 16.07 0.43 -22.22
N ALA A 223 16.95 0.46 -21.19
CA ALA A 223 18.39 0.32 -21.37
C ALA A 223 18.73 -1.01 -22.10
N ARG A 224 18.12 -2.10 -21.72
CA ARG A 224 18.31 -3.43 -22.37
C ARG A 224 17.72 -3.50 -23.77
N LEU A 225 16.55 -2.87 -24.01
CA LEU A 225 15.93 -2.84 -25.33
C LEU A 225 16.70 -1.96 -26.31
N ALA A 226 17.24 -0.83 -25.83
CA ALA A 226 18.03 0.10 -26.63
C ALA A 226 19.51 -0.30 -26.73
N HIS A 227 19.95 -1.29 -25.95
CA HIS A 227 21.36 -1.65 -25.80
C HIS A 227 22.25 -0.47 -25.37
N ASP A 228 21.65 0.48 -24.61
CA ASP A 228 22.30 1.71 -24.16
C ASP A 228 22.31 1.75 -22.62
N PRO A 229 23.49 1.84 -21.97
CA PRO A 229 23.60 1.91 -20.53
C PRO A 229 23.02 3.21 -19.92
N THR A 230 22.87 4.26 -20.78
CA THR A 230 22.43 5.60 -20.36
C THR A 230 21.33 6.17 -21.27
N PRO A 231 20.15 5.53 -21.34
CA PRO A 231 19.14 5.81 -22.36
C PRO A 231 18.53 7.21 -22.30
N GLY A 232 18.91 8.08 -21.33
CA GLY A 232 18.56 9.49 -21.27
C GLY A 232 17.07 9.77 -21.51
N PRO A 233 16.71 10.59 -22.54
CA PRO A 233 15.31 10.92 -22.81
C PRO A 233 14.44 9.73 -23.20
N LEU A 234 15.02 8.65 -23.77
CA LEU A 234 14.28 7.44 -24.15
C LEU A 234 13.53 6.81 -22.98
N TRP A 235 14.06 6.92 -21.74
CA TRP A 235 13.36 6.42 -20.57
C TRP A 235 12.67 7.53 -19.77
N LEU A 236 13.22 8.74 -19.71
CA LEU A 236 12.66 9.85 -18.94
C LEU A 236 11.26 10.27 -19.42
N VAL A 237 11.07 10.35 -20.75
CA VAL A 237 9.78 10.72 -21.33
C VAL A 237 8.70 9.67 -21.01
N PRO A 238 8.88 8.36 -21.30
CA PRO A 238 7.87 7.37 -20.94
C PRO A 238 7.72 7.21 -19.43
N ALA A 239 8.77 7.40 -18.62
CA ALA A 239 8.66 7.37 -17.15
C ALA A 239 7.82 8.55 -16.63
N GLY A 240 8.01 9.75 -17.16
CA GLY A 240 7.19 10.92 -16.86
C GLY A 240 5.73 10.72 -17.24
N ALA A 241 5.47 10.24 -18.46
CA ALA A 241 4.12 9.91 -18.93
C ALA A 241 3.45 8.85 -18.05
N LEU A 242 4.19 7.80 -17.68
CA LEU A 242 3.70 6.73 -16.80
C LEU A 242 3.43 7.25 -15.39
N ALA A 243 4.29 8.14 -14.86
CA ALA A 243 4.06 8.79 -13.58
C ALA A 243 2.75 9.58 -13.57
N VAL A 244 2.53 10.42 -14.57
CA VAL A 244 1.30 11.24 -14.70
C VAL A 244 0.06 10.34 -14.84
N ALA A 245 0.09 9.39 -15.79
CA ALA A 245 -1.02 8.48 -16.03
C ALA A 245 -1.31 7.59 -14.82
N GLY A 246 -0.26 7.06 -14.18
CA GLY A 246 -0.36 6.22 -13.00
C GLY A 246 -0.90 6.98 -11.79
N MET A 247 -0.44 8.20 -11.54
CA MET A 247 -0.95 9.04 -10.45
C MET A 247 -2.40 9.48 -10.69
N TRP A 248 -2.78 9.76 -11.94
CA TRP A 248 -4.17 9.98 -12.31
C TRP A 248 -5.03 8.73 -12.03
N LEU A 249 -4.54 7.53 -12.38
CA LEU A 249 -5.23 6.28 -12.10
C LEU A 249 -5.36 6.03 -10.60
N ALA A 250 -4.30 6.29 -9.81
CA ALA A 250 -4.31 6.19 -8.36
C ALA A 250 -5.36 7.13 -7.75
N ARG A 251 -5.43 8.38 -8.21
CA ARG A 251 -6.47 9.34 -7.81
C ARG A 251 -7.88 8.85 -8.20
N ARG A 252 -8.06 8.32 -9.41
CA ARG A 252 -9.36 7.74 -9.82
C ARG A 252 -9.77 6.56 -8.96
N ALA A 253 -8.82 5.68 -8.60
CA ALA A 253 -9.10 4.57 -7.70
C ALA A 253 -9.58 5.09 -6.33
N TYR A 254 -8.89 6.06 -5.76
CA TYR A 254 -9.29 6.71 -4.49
C TYR A 254 -10.69 7.33 -4.57
N VAL A 255 -10.97 8.13 -5.61
CA VAL A 255 -12.28 8.79 -5.76
C VAL A 255 -13.42 7.77 -5.88
N ARG A 256 -13.20 6.67 -6.63
CA ARG A 256 -14.19 5.59 -6.76
C ARG A 256 -14.42 4.85 -5.45
N GLU A 257 -13.36 4.53 -4.73
CA GLU A 257 -13.47 3.91 -3.40
C GLU A 257 -14.17 4.84 -2.41
N SER A 258 -13.87 6.14 -2.46
CA SER A 258 -14.51 7.14 -1.59
C SER A 258 -15.99 7.33 -1.89
N ALA A 259 -16.39 7.30 -3.15
CA ALA A 259 -17.78 7.42 -3.57
C ALA A 259 -18.64 6.20 -3.19
N SER A 260 -18.03 5.02 -3.07
CA SER A 260 -18.73 3.79 -2.66
C SER A 260 -18.79 3.58 -1.14
N ARG A 261 -18.19 4.49 -0.36
CA ARG A 261 -18.15 4.39 1.11
C ARG A 261 -19.50 4.80 1.71
N THR A 262 -20.12 3.91 2.46
CA THR A 262 -21.12 4.29 3.45
C THR A 262 -20.42 4.96 4.64
N SER A 263 -21.12 5.80 5.39
CA SER A 263 -20.55 6.63 6.49
C SER A 263 -19.80 5.84 7.56
N THR A 264 -19.97 4.54 7.63
CA THR A 264 -19.33 3.60 8.57
C THR A 264 -18.03 2.98 8.06
N SER A 265 -17.75 3.02 6.75
CA SER A 265 -16.52 2.44 6.17
C SER A 265 -15.35 3.42 6.25
N ARG A 266 -14.53 3.28 7.30
CA ARG A 266 -13.34 4.09 7.54
C ARG A 266 -12.05 3.53 6.93
N THR A 267 -12.15 2.53 6.07
CA THR A 267 -10.99 1.84 5.53
C THR A 267 -10.40 2.57 4.34
N GLY A 268 -9.07 2.58 4.30
CA GLY A 268 -8.26 3.33 3.36
C GLY A 268 -8.46 2.94 1.89
N ASP A 269 -7.91 3.76 1.08
CA ASP A 269 -7.81 3.72 -0.36
C ASP A 269 -6.77 2.68 -0.84
N PHE A 270 -7.05 1.43 -0.64
CA PHE A 270 -6.13 0.32 -0.90
C PHE A 270 -5.57 0.34 -2.34
N TRP A 271 -6.46 0.50 -3.34
CA TRP A 271 -6.04 0.46 -4.74
C TRP A 271 -5.26 1.70 -5.17
N GLY A 272 -5.60 2.88 -4.63
CA GLY A 272 -4.85 4.10 -4.86
C GLY A 272 -3.42 4.01 -4.34
N VAL A 273 -3.25 3.47 -3.13
CA VAL A 273 -1.95 3.20 -2.52
C VAL A 273 -1.17 2.16 -3.34
N GLN A 274 -1.83 1.07 -3.75
CA GLN A 274 -1.20 0.00 -4.52
C GLN A 274 -0.69 0.48 -5.88
N VAL A 275 -1.51 1.26 -6.61
CA VAL A 275 -1.10 1.85 -7.91
C VAL A 275 0.08 2.80 -7.71
N THR A 276 0.06 3.64 -6.67
CA THR A 276 1.18 4.55 -6.37
C THR A 276 2.47 3.78 -6.09
N ALA A 277 2.40 2.67 -5.34
CA ALA A 277 3.55 1.81 -5.08
C ALA A 277 4.14 1.24 -6.37
N LEU A 278 3.30 0.67 -7.24
CA LEU A 278 3.76 0.08 -8.51
C LEU A 278 4.33 1.13 -9.46
N VAL A 279 3.73 2.32 -9.53
CA VAL A 279 4.25 3.45 -10.30
C VAL A 279 5.62 3.87 -9.77
N SER A 280 5.79 3.99 -8.45
CA SER A 280 7.08 4.36 -7.86
C SER A 280 8.21 3.38 -8.22
N LEU A 281 7.89 2.08 -8.28
CA LEU A 281 8.84 1.05 -8.67
C LEU A 281 9.19 1.13 -10.17
N LEU A 282 8.20 1.41 -11.01
CA LEU A 282 8.40 1.50 -12.46
C LEU A 282 9.21 2.73 -12.86
N VAL A 283 8.91 3.90 -12.27
CA VAL A 283 9.54 5.18 -12.65
C VAL A 283 10.85 5.47 -11.92
N SER A 284 11.19 4.67 -10.91
CA SER A 284 12.49 4.79 -10.24
C SER A 284 13.61 4.39 -11.21
N PRO A 285 14.74 5.12 -11.26
CA PRO A 285 15.88 4.73 -12.08
C PRO A 285 16.38 3.32 -11.74
N ILE A 286 16.46 3.02 -10.46
CA ILE A 286 16.85 1.72 -9.94
C ILE A 286 15.72 1.16 -9.08
N SER A 287 15.17 0.04 -9.50
CA SER A 287 14.16 -0.73 -8.77
C SER A 287 14.52 -2.22 -8.81
N TRP A 288 15.40 -2.59 -7.88
CA TRP A 288 15.84 -3.99 -7.77
C TRP A 288 14.66 -4.93 -7.57
N SER A 289 14.78 -6.17 -7.97
CA SER A 289 13.73 -7.19 -7.84
C SER A 289 13.17 -7.28 -6.41
N HIS A 290 14.04 -7.18 -5.41
CA HIS A 290 13.66 -7.18 -4.00
C HIS A 290 12.92 -5.91 -3.52
N HIS A 291 12.86 -4.82 -4.30
CA HIS A 291 11.99 -3.68 -4.00
C HIS A 291 10.51 -3.99 -4.25
N TRP A 292 10.22 -5.02 -5.05
CA TRP A 292 8.88 -5.38 -5.47
C TRP A 292 8.07 -6.16 -4.43
N VAL A 293 8.39 -6.04 -3.14
CA VAL A 293 7.61 -6.62 -2.03
C VAL A 293 6.13 -6.19 -2.03
N TRP A 294 5.82 -5.12 -2.76
CA TRP A 294 4.46 -4.67 -3.05
C TRP A 294 3.64 -5.67 -3.89
N CYS A 295 4.26 -6.72 -4.41
CA CYS A 295 3.57 -7.87 -5.00
C CYS A 295 2.65 -8.56 -3.97
N VAL A 296 3.01 -8.56 -2.69
CA VAL A 296 2.22 -9.20 -1.62
C VAL A 296 0.84 -8.52 -1.46
N PRO A 297 0.74 -7.20 -1.20
CA PRO A 297 -0.56 -6.56 -1.16
C PRO A 297 -1.28 -6.58 -2.51
N LEU A 298 -0.58 -6.52 -3.66
CA LEU A 298 -1.18 -6.66 -4.99
C LEU A 298 -1.92 -8.00 -5.13
N LEU A 299 -1.26 -9.11 -4.85
CA LEU A 299 -1.83 -10.45 -4.99
C LEU A 299 -3.00 -10.68 -4.02
N ILE A 300 -2.88 -10.18 -2.79
CA ILE A 300 -3.97 -10.21 -1.79
C ILE A 300 -5.18 -9.41 -2.30
N GLY A 301 -4.96 -8.21 -2.82
CA GLY A 301 -6.01 -7.36 -3.38
C GLY A 301 -6.72 -7.98 -4.57
N LEU A 302 -5.98 -8.55 -5.51
CA LEU A 302 -6.53 -9.26 -6.68
C LEU A 302 -7.37 -10.47 -6.25
N ALA A 303 -6.88 -11.26 -5.29
CA ALA A 303 -7.61 -12.39 -4.74
C ALA A 303 -8.89 -11.97 -3.98
N ALA A 304 -8.84 -10.88 -3.24
CA ALA A 304 -9.99 -10.31 -2.55
C ALA A 304 -11.04 -9.80 -3.55
N LEU A 305 -10.61 -9.09 -4.60
CA LEU A 305 -11.50 -8.60 -5.66
C LEU A 305 -12.18 -9.74 -6.42
N ALA A 306 -11.44 -10.83 -6.71
CA ALA A 306 -12.00 -12.00 -7.38
C ALA A 306 -13.07 -12.70 -6.53
N ARG A 307 -12.89 -12.78 -5.20
CA ARG A 307 -13.85 -13.37 -4.27
C ARG A 307 -15.11 -12.52 -4.11
N HIS A 308 -14.94 -11.21 -3.95
CA HIS A 308 -16.05 -10.27 -3.82
C HIS A 308 -17.00 -10.33 -5.02
N LYS A 309 -16.45 -10.30 -6.24
CA LYS A 309 -17.25 -10.41 -7.47
C LYS A 309 -17.94 -11.77 -7.64
N THR A 310 -17.37 -12.84 -7.08
CA THR A 310 -18.03 -14.16 -7.11
C THR A 310 -19.22 -14.20 -6.15
N GLY A 311 -19.11 -13.60 -4.95
CA GLY A 311 -20.20 -13.50 -3.98
C GLY A 311 -21.39 -12.68 -4.51
N HIS A 312 -21.12 -11.48 -5.02
CA HIS A 312 -22.19 -10.66 -5.63
C HIS A 312 -22.90 -11.32 -6.80
N ARG A 313 -22.19 -12.09 -7.62
CA ARG A 313 -22.82 -12.83 -8.71
C ARG A 313 -23.75 -13.92 -8.19
N ALA A 314 -23.36 -14.66 -7.16
CA ALA A 314 -24.20 -15.70 -6.55
C ALA A 314 -25.44 -15.10 -5.87
N GLU A 315 -25.29 -13.97 -5.16
CA GLU A 315 -26.40 -13.25 -4.54
C GLU A 315 -27.40 -12.71 -5.60
N HIS A 316 -26.88 -12.18 -6.72
CA HIS A 316 -27.70 -11.69 -7.83
C HIS A 316 -28.41 -12.82 -8.57
N GLU A 317 -27.76 -13.97 -8.77
CA GLU A 317 -28.35 -15.14 -9.37
C GLU A 317 -29.48 -15.70 -8.46
N ALA A 318 -29.25 -15.81 -7.15
CA ALA A 318 -30.25 -16.23 -6.17
C ALA A 318 -31.41 -15.22 -6.05
N GLY A 319 -31.11 -13.91 -6.08
CA GLY A 319 -32.16 -12.86 -6.09
C GLY A 319 -33.02 -12.91 -7.33
N ARG A 320 -32.44 -13.13 -8.51
CA ARG A 320 -33.19 -13.28 -9.77
C ARG A 320 -34.08 -14.53 -9.78
N GLU A 321 -33.59 -15.65 -9.23
CA GLU A 321 -34.44 -16.85 -9.09
C GLU A 321 -35.63 -16.62 -8.14
N ALA A 322 -35.41 -15.85 -7.06
CA ALA A 322 -36.48 -15.47 -6.14
C ALA A 322 -37.47 -14.50 -6.79
N GLU A 323 -37.00 -13.49 -7.55
CA GLU A 323 -37.87 -12.55 -8.29
C GLU A 323 -38.63 -13.22 -9.43
N HIS A 324 -38.00 -14.18 -10.13
CA HIS A 324 -38.67 -14.96 -11.18
C HIS A 324 -39.76 -15.86 -10.59
N ARG A 325 -39.53 -16.44 -9.40
CA ARG A 325 -40.58 -17.16 -8.65
C ARG A 325 -41.69 -16.25 -8.16
N ALA A 326 -41.40 -14.97 -7.92
CA ALA A 326 -42.36 -13.97 -7.48
C ALA A 326 -43.08 -13.26 -8.65
N GLY A 327 -42.82 -13.62 -9.91
CA GLY A 327 -43.46 -13.04 -11.11
C GLY A 327 -43.08 -11.58 -11.39
N ARG A 328 -41.97 -11.07 -10.81
CA ARG A 328 -41.49 -9.69 -11.06
C ARG A 328 -40.46 -9.70 -12.19
N GLU A 329 -40.59 -8.76 -13.14
CA GLU A 329 -39.55 -8.54 -14.14
C GLU A 329 -38.27 -8.02 -13.50
N ALA A 330 -37.21 -8.81 -13.59
CA ALA A 330 -35.91 -8.43 -13.09
C ALA A 330 -35.32 -7.30 -13.93
N GLY A 331 -35.00 -6.17 -13.33
CA GLY A 331 -34.25 -5.10 -13.96
C GLY A 331 -32.92 -5.62 -14.53
N HIS A 332 -32.50 -5.12 -15.71
CA HIS A 332 -31.27 -5.55 -16.37
C HIS A 332 -30.03 -5.23 -15.50
N PRO A 333 -29.25 -6.22 -15.12
CA PRO A 333 -28.04 -5.99 -14.34
C PRO A 333 -27.01 -5.19 -15.17
N VAL A 334 -26.43 -4.14 -14.57
CA VAL A 334 -25.32 -3.41 -15.17
C VAL A 334 -24.12 -4.38 -15.29
N PRO A 335 -23.61 -4.64 -16.50
CA PRO A 335 -22.49 -5.57 -16.68
C PRO A 335 -21.25 -5.07 -15.94
N LEU A 336 -20.70 -5.87 -15.04
CA LEU A 336 -19.40 -5.56 -14.42
C LEU A 336 -18.29 -5.69 -15.48
N PRO A 337 -17.35 -4.73 -15.56
CA PRO A 337 -16.38 -4.65 -16.65
C PRO A 337 -15.38 -5.81 -16.71
N VAL A 338 -15.16 -6.56 -15.61
CA VAL A 338 -14.24 -7.70 -15.55
C VAL A 338 -14.86 -8.87 -14.78
N SER A 339 -14.84 -10.08 -15.39
CA SER A 339 -15.43 -11.26 -14.77
C SER A 339 -14.55 -11.84 -13.64
N PRO A 340 -15.13 -12.56 -12.65
CA PRO A 340 -14.35 -13.23 -11.60
C PRO A 340 -13.37 -14.29 -12.14
N ARG A 341 -13.71 -14.96 -13.25
CA ARG A 341 -12.83 -15.94 -13.91
C ARG A 341 -11.57 -15.28 -14.46
N VAL A 342 -11.73 -14.11 -15.09
CA VAL A 342 -10.62 -13.30 -15.60
C VAL A 342 -9.72 -12.85 -14.46
N LEU A 343 -10.27 -12.31 -13.39
CA LEU A 343 -9.49 -11.88 -12.22
C LEU A 343 -8.70 -13.04 -11.60
N ARG A 344 -9.29 -14.24 -11.51
CA ARG A 344 -8.56 -15.43 -11.03
C ARG A 344 -7.40 -15.81 -11.92
N ARG A 345 -7.58 -15.79 -13.26
CA ARG A 345 -6.50 -16.07 -14.22
C ARG A 345 -5.39 -15.05 -14.15
N VAL A 346 -5.73 -13.75 -14.07
CA VAL A 346 -4.77 -12.65 -13.88
C VAL A 346 -4.01 -12.81 -12.57
N SER A 347 -4.70 -13.14 -11.49
CA SER A 347 -4.06 -13.37 -10.19
C SER A 347 -3.11 -14.56 -10.22
N ALA A 348 -3.52 -15.67 -10.84
CA ALA A 348 -2.67 -16.86 -10.98
C ALA A 348 -1.44 -16.56 -11.84
N GLY A 349 -1.61 -15.87 -12.98
CA GLY A 349 -0.50 -15.43 -13.82
C GLY A 349 0.48 -14.52 -13.08
N ALA A 350 -0.01 -13.59 -12.30
CA ALA A 350 0.83 -12.72 -11.47
C ALA A 350 1.61 -13.50 -10.40
N VAL A 351 0.99 -14.48 -9.73
CA VAL A 351 1.69 -15.39 -8.81
C VAL A 351 2.82 -16.11 -9.52
N VAL A 352 2.56 -16.67 -10.70
CA VAL A 352 3.58 -17.39 -11.50
C VAL A 352 4.74 -16.44 -11.82
N VAL A 353 4.47 -15.23 -12.29
CA VAL A 353 5.52 -14.26 -12.65
C VAL A 353 6.39 -13.89 -11.44
N PHE A 354 5.79 -13.62 -10.28
CA PHE A 354 6.56 -13.27 -9.07
C PHE A 354 7.27 -14.47 -8.44
N ALA A 355 6.85 -15.71 -8.72
CA ALA A 355 7.47 -16.92 -8.19
C ALA A 355 8.51 -17.56 -9.12
N ALA A 356 8.44 -17.28 -10.43
CA ALA A 356 9.21 -18.01 -11.45
C ALA A 356 10.71 -17.70 -11.48
N ARG A 357 11.16 -16.58 -10.89
CA ARG A 357 12.60 -16.20 -10.81
C ARG A 357 13.32 -16.21 -12.16
N THR A 358 12.62 -15.90 -13.23
CA THR A 358 13.16 -16.03 -14.61
C THR A 358 14.42 -15.22 -14.85
N MET A 359 14.54 -14.04 -14.20
CA MET A 359 15.72 -13.20 -14.31
C MET A 359 17.01 -13.83 -13.76
N TRP A 360 16.91 -14.87 -12.90
CA TRP A 360 18.08 -15.57 -12.38
C TRP A 360 18.71 -16.49 -13.43
N MET A 361 17.97 -16.85 -14.47
CA MET A 361 18.45 -17.67 -15.58
C MET A 361 19.25 -16.87 -16.61
N ILE A 362 19.19 -15.54 -16.53
CA ILE A 362 19.86 -14.63 -17.45
C ILE A 362 21.32 -14.41 -17.02
N PRO A 363 22.30 -14.58 -17.94
CA PRO A 363 23.69 -14.32 -17.64
C PRO A 363 23.98 -12.82 -17.42
N LYS A 364 24.71 -12.50 -16.34
CA LYS A 364 24.99 -11.11 -15.91
C LYS A 364 26.46 -10.70 -16.09
N LYS A 365 27.37 -11.67 -16.32
CA LYS A 365 28.81 -11.42 -16.45
C LYS A 365 29.13 -10.66 -17.75
N GLY A 366 30.02 -9.67 -17.66
CA GLY A 366 30.50 -8.94 -18.83
C GLY A 366 29.44 -8.13 -19.54
N ASP A 367 28.42 -7.63 -18.80
CA ASP A 367 27.29 -6.84 -19.33
C ASP A 367 26.51 -7.55 -20.46
N LEU A 368 26.47 -8.89 -20.43
CA LEU A 368 25.70 -9.68 -21.40
C LEU A 368 24.21 -9.35 -21.34
N ASP A 369 23.71 -8.98 -20.17
CA ASP A 369 22.32 -8.57 -19.95
C ASP A 369 21.96 -7.26 -20.67
N LEU A 370 22.91 -6.36 -20.93
CA LEU A 370 22.70 -5.18 -21.79
C LEU A 370 22.45 -5.57 -23.27
N ARG A 371 22.99 -6.72 -23.71
CA ARG A 371 22.95 -7.16 -25.10
C ARG A 371 21.88 -8.22 -25.39
N LEU A 372 20.91 -8.39 -24.45
CA LEU A 372 19.84 -9.37 -24.60
C LEU A 372 18.95 -9.03 -25.80
N PRO A 373 18.62 -9.99 -26.66
CA PRO A 373 17.67 -9.80 -27.73
C PRO A 373 16.26 -9.51 -27.16
N TRP A 374 15.43 -8.80 -27.92
CA TRP A 374 14.10 -8.35 -27.47
C TRP A 374 13.19 -9.49 -26.99
N TRP A 375 13.31 -10.69 -27.56
CA TRP A 375 12.49 -11.85 -27.19
C TRP A 375 12.84 -12.44 -25.82
N GLN A 376 14.01 -12.12 -25.26
CA GLN A 376 14.40 -12.52 -23.90
C GLN A 376 13.92 -11.53 -22.83
N GLN A 377 13.44 -10.35 -23.22
CA GLN A 377 12.99 -9.34 -22.25
C GLN A 377 11.84 -9.83 -21.34
N PRO A 378 10.88 -10.69 -21.78
CA PRO A 378 9.88 -11.25 -20.86
C PRO A 378 10.48 -12.03 -19.68
N PHE A 379 11.64 -12.63 -19.84
CA PHE A 379 12.38 -13.33 -18.78
C PHE A 379 13.26 -12.37 -17.95
N ALA A 380 13.81 -11.35 -18.61
CA ALA A 380 14.71 -10.37 -18.00
C ALA A 380 13.98 -9.23 -17.26
N ALA A 381 12.77 -8.88 -17.68
CA ALA A 381 11.97 -7.79 -17.14
C ALA A 381 10.52 -8.21 -16.81
N PRO A 382 10.31 -9.35 -16.10
CA PRO A 382 8.97 -9.88 -15.89
C PRO A 382 8.04 -8.94 -15.12
N TYR A 383 8.55 -8.16 -14.16
CA TYR A 383 7.72 -7.30 -13.30
C TYR A 383 7.23 -6.04 -14.02
N PRO A 384 8.07 -5.22 -14.66
CA PRO A 384 7.57 -4.07 -15.40
C PRO A 384 6.63 -4.49 -16.53
N LEU A 385 6.92 -5.57 -17.27
CA LEU A 385 6.06 -6.07 -18.34
C LEU A 385 4.71 -6.56 -17.81
N LEU A 386 4.70 -7.28 -16.68
CA LEU A 386 3.44 -7.70 -16.03
C LEU A 386 2.57 -6.48 -15.69
N ILE A 387 3.13 -5.47 -15.01
CA ILE A 387 2.35 -4.33 -14.56
C ILE A 387 1.84 -3.49 -15.74
N LEU A 388 2.66 -3.31 -16.77
CA LEU A 388 2.26 -2.59 -17.99
C LEU A 388 1.18 -3.37 -18.78
N ALA A 389 1.21 -4.72 -18.76
CA ALA A 389 0.24 -5.57 -19.42
C ALA A 389 -1.09 -5.74 -18.66
N LEU A 390 -1.12 -5.57 -17.33
CA LEU A 390 -2.31 -5.82 -16.52
C LEU A 390 -3.58 -5.08 -16.99
N PRO A 391 -3.55 -3.77 -17.31
CA PRO A 391 -4.73 -3.06 -17.79
C PRO A 391 -5.22 -3.58 -19.15
N ALA A 392 -4.29 -3.84 -20.08
CA ALA A 392 -4.60 -4.34 -21.41
C ALA A 392 -5.15 -5.78 -21.35
N ALA A 393 -4.55 -6.65 -20.55
CA ALA A 393 -5.02 -8.01 -20.32
C ALA A 393 -6.43 -8.03 -19.71
N ALA A 394 -6.70 -7.19 -18.73
CA ALA A 394 -8.02 -7.06 -18.13
C ALA A 394 -9.08 -6.59 -19.14
N ALA A 395 -8.74 -5.63 -20.00
CA ALA A 395 -9.61 -5.11 -21.06
C ALA A 395 -9.87 -6.18 -22.14
N ALA A 396 -8.82 -6.83 -22.66
CA ALA A 396 -8.93 -7.86 -23.71
C ALA A 396 -9.75 -9.06 -23.24
N LEU A 397 -9.47 -9.60 -22.06
CA LEU A 397 -10.20 -10.71 -21.49
C LEU A 397 -11.67 -10.37 -21.19
N SER A 398 -11.98 -9.10 -20.90
CA SER A 398 -13.35 -8.61 -20.74
C SER A 398 -14.10 -8.50 -22.06
N ALA A 399 -13.40 -8.19 -23.16
CA ALA A 399 -13.97 -8.13 -24.51
C ALA A 399 -14.32 -9.54 -25.06
N VAL A 400 -13.41 -10.50 -24.87
CA VAL A 400 -13.64 -11.91 -25.28
C VAL A 400 -14.85 -12.51 -24.55
N GLY A 401 -15.03 -12.21 -23.27
CA GLY A 401 -16.21 -12.67 -22.49
C GLY A 401 -17.55 -12.11 -22.97
N ARG A 402 -17.54 -11.01 -23.74
CA ARG A 402 -18.75 -10.40 -24.33
C ARG A 402 -19.10 -10.96 -25.69
N GLY A 403 -18.12 -11.46 -26.45
CA GLY A 403 -18.32 -12.03 -27.78
C GLY A 403 -18.91 -13.43 -27.82
N THR A 404 -19.04 -14.14 -26.70
CA THR A 404 -19.57 -15.50 -26.61
C THR A 404 -21.02 -15.59 -26.16
N LEU A 405 -21.77 -14.48 -26.10
CA LEU A 405 -23.19 -14.54 -25.91
C LEU A 405 -23.85 -15.03 -27.22
N PRO A 406 -24.58 -16.18 -27.22
CA PRO A 406 -25.31 -16.59 -28.40
C PRO A 406 -26.30 -15.50 -28.74
N LEU A 407 -26.33 -15.10 -30.03
CA LEU A 407 -27.38 -14.29 -30.59
C LEU A 407 -28.68 -15.06 -30.38
N THR A 408 -29.48 -14.74 -29.38
CA THR A 408 -30.83 -15.21 -29.28
C THR A 408 -31.55 -14.74 -30.57
N PRO A 409 -32.18 -15.64 -31.33
CA PRO A 409 -32.94 -15.24 -32.51
C PRO A 409 -33.96 -14.17 -32.07
N ARG A 410 -33.91 -13.01 -32.72
CA ARG A 410 -34.98 -12.01 -32.57
C ARG A 410 -36.29 -12.70 -32.98
N VAL A 411 -37.15 -13.00 -32.02
CA VAL A 411 -38.55 -13.36 -32.30
C VAL A 411 -39.18 -12.09 -32.90
N PRO A 412 -39.68 -12.16 -34.16
CA PRO A 412 -40.32 -11.02 -34.75
C PRO A 412 -41.55 -10.65 -33.89
N PRO A 413 -41.91 -9.36 -33.75
CA PRO A 413 -43.09 -8.96 -33.00
C PRO A 413 -44.30 -9.58 -33.63
N ALA A 414 -45.15 -10.24 -32.82
CA ALA A 414 -46.40 -10.79 -33.22
C ALA A 414 -47.26 -9.66 -33.85
N ARG A 415 -47.69 -9.88 -35.11
CA ARG A 415 -48.63 -8.99 -35.78
C ARG A 415 -49.94 -9.05 -34.98
N ILE A 416 -50.28 -7.96 -34.30
CA ILE A 416 -51.59 -7.74 -33.72
C ILE A 416 -52.53 -7.55 -34.92
N GLY A 417 -53.33 -8.57 -35.19
CA GLY A 417 -54.42 -8.50 -36.17
C GLY A 417 -55.42 -7.43 -35.73
N ARG A 418 -55.55 -6.41 -36.55
CA ARG A 418 -56.72 -5.49 -36.51
C ARG A 418 -57.83 -6.17 -37.26
N ASP A 419 -58.84 -6.74 -36.57
CA ASP A 419 -60.19 -6.99 -37.08
C ASP A 419 -61.08 -7.04 -35.88
N HIS A 420 -61.74 -5.93 -35.60
CA HIS A 420 -63.07 -5.90 -34.95
C HIS A 420 -63.89 -4.77 -35.58
N PRO A 421 -65.18 -5.08 -36.01
CA PRO A 421 -66.04 -4.11 -36.66
C PRO A 421 -66.73 -3.18 -35.65
N VAL A 422 -66.88 -1.97 -36.13
CA VAL A 422 -67.60 -0.85 -35.50
C VAL A 422 -69.12 -1.23 -35.26
N GLY A 423 -69.52 -1.30 -34.00
CA GLY A 423 -70.94 -1.28 -33.58
C GLY A 423 -71.28 0.13 -33.10
N ARG A 424 -72.34 0.65 -33.72
CA ARG A 424 -72.96 1.97 -33.45
C ARG A 424 -73.53 2.07 -32.04
N PRO A 425 -73.62 3.30 -31.44
CA PRO A 425 -74.20 3.54 -30.13
C PRO A 425 -75.74 3.67 -30.25
N THR A 426 -76.51 3.09 -29.32
CA THR A 426 -77.88 3.38 -29.07
C THR A 426 -78.03 4.31 -27.87
N ASP A 427 -78.66 5.45 -28.14
CA ASP A 427 -79.16 6.44 -27.16
C ASP A 427 -80.18 5.81 -26.23
N HIS A 428 -80.19 6.18 -24.95
CA HIS A 428 -81.35 6.56 -24.14
C HIS A 428 -80.89 6.98 -22.71
N PRO A 429 -81.77 7.68 -21.91
CA PRO A 429 -81.52 9.06 -21.53
C PRO A 429 -81.36 9.27 -19.99
N VAL A 430 -80.87 10.45 -19.71
CA VAL A 430 -80.93 11.27 -18.50
C VAL A 430 -81.97 10.92 -17.46
N ASP A 431 -81.58 10.77 -16.20
CA ASP A 431 -82.35 11.30 -15.08
C ASP A 431 -81.41 11.94 -14.00
N LYS A 432 -81.84 13.18 -13.69
CA LYS A 432 -81.31 14.07 -12.63
C LYS A 432 -82.00 13.73 -11.31
N HIS A 433 -81.24 13.84 -10.22
CA HIS A 433 -81.68 14.42 -8.93
C HIS A 433 -80.47 14.27 -7.99
N ALA A 434 -79.79 15.34 -7.63
CA ALA A 434 -80.04 16.30 -6.57
C ALA A 434 -80.07 15.68 -5.14
N ALA A 435 -79.10 16.00 -4.37
CA ALA A 435 -79.09 16.68 -3.09
C ALA A 435 -77.91 16.30 -2.16
N SER A 436 -77.14 17.25 -1.84
CA SER A 436 -76.42 17.41 -0.57
C SER A 436 -77.44 17.95 0.45
N PRO A 437 -77.24 18.09 1.78
CA PRO A 437 -75.98 18.19 2.53
C PRO A 437 -76.02 17.63 4.00
N ALA A 438 -74.98 17.97 4.73
CA ALA A 438 -74.87 18.15 6.21
C ALA A 438 -74.77 16.86 7.04
N ASP A 439 -74.03 16.78 8.08
CA ASP A 439 -73.35 17.66 9.00
C ASP A 439 -72.79 16.79 10.17
N GLN A 440 -71.84 17.35 10.86
CA GLN A 440 -71.55 17.19 12.28
C GLN A 440 -70.52 16.14 12.78
N ARG A 441 -69.39 16.74 13.15
CA ARG A 441 -68.81 16.83 14.53
C ARG A 441 -68.24 15.54 15.08
N GLY A 442 -67.07 15.56 15.53
CA GLY A 442 -66.21 16.22 16.53
C GLY A 442 -65.17 15.19 16.89
N GLY A 443 -64.06 15.49 17.29
CA GLY A 443 -63.48 16.25 18.34
C GLY A 443 -62.03 15.90 18.52
N HIS A 444 -61.28 16.89 18.59
CA HIS A 444 -60.12 17.18 19.46
C HIS A 444 -59.26 16.04 20.04
N ARG A 445 -57.98 16.06 19.80
CA ARG A 445 -56.97 16.63 20.75
C ARG A 445 -55.60 16.78 20.11
N GLU A 446 -55.20 18.02 20.08
CA GLU A 446 -53.81 18.49 20.03
C GLU A 446 -53.06 18.01 21.24
N HIS A 447 -51.78 17.75 21.12
CA HIS A 447 -50.79 18.19 22.10
C HIS A 447 -49.51 18.57 21.37
N GLU A 448 -49.32 19.82 21.47
CA GLU A 448 -48.28 20.73 21.14
C GLU A 448 -46.96 20.38 21.80
N CYS A 449 -45.90 20.73 21.08
CA CYS A 449 -44.54 20.97 21.57
C CYS A 449 -44.45 22.00 22.66
N VAL A 450 -43.44 21.94 23.48
CA VAL A 450 -42.73 23.13 23.96
C VAL A 450 -41.27 22.82 24.33
N GLU A 451 -40.40 23.61 23.76
CA GLU A 451 -39.04 23.90 24.19
C GLU A 451 -38.97 24.42 25.64
N ALA A 452 -37.90 24.12 26.35
CA ALA A 452 -37.23 25.04 27.28
C ALA A 452 -35.89 24.45 27.77
N ARG A 453 -34.81 25.01 27.34
CA ARG A 453 -33.86 25.83 28.09
C ARG A 453 -33.68 25.56 29.59
N GLY A 454 -32.42 25.21 29.93
CA GLY A 454 -31.66 25.88 30.96
C GLY A 454 -31.84 25.38 32.39
N GLY A 455 -30.73 25.11 33.04
CA GLY A 455 -30.70 25.07 34.49
C GLY A 455 -29.49 24.37 35.09
N ARG A 456 -28.52 25.16 35.50
CA ARG A 456 -27.44 24.78 36.45
C ARG A 456 -28.02 24.52 37.83
N CYS A 457 -27.36 23.64 38.60
CA CYS A 457 -27.11 23.74 40.08
C CYS A 457 -26.22 22.53 40.43
N ALA A 458 -25.03 22.66 40.89
CA ALA A 458 -24.42 23.23 42.09
C ALA A 458 -24.57 22.33 43.33
N LYS A 459 -23.38 21.85 43.77
CA LYS A 459 -22.87 21.73 45.13
C LYS A 459 -23.50 20.74 46.12
N HIS A 460 -22.61 19.90 46.61
CA HIS A 460 -22.25 19.75 48.05
C HIS A 460 -21.05 18.80 48.11
N ASP A 461 -19.89 19.20 48.52
CA ASP A 461 -19.25 19.58 49.78
C ASP A 461 -19.26 18.51 50.86
N ALA A 462 -18.07 18.34 51.40
CA ALA A 462 -17.57 17.84 52.67
C ALA A 462 -16.85 16.49 52.59
N GLY A 463 -15.63 16.31 53.03
CA GLY A 463 -14.79 16.99 54.01
C GLY A 463 -13.38 16.39 54.02
N HIS A 464 -12.45 17.23 54.23
CA HIS A 464 -11.12 16.99 54.80
C HIS A 464 -11.23 16.79 56.31
N PRO A 465 -10.21 16.36 57.12
CA PRO A 465 -8.81 16.77 57.05
C PRO A 465 -7.73 15.79 57.59
N ALA A 466 -6.52 16.20 57.37
CA ALA A 466 -5.39 16.36 58.29
C ALA A 466 -4.41 15.21 58.57
N ASP A 467 -3.21 15.50 58.24
CA ASP A 467 -1.99 15.66 59.07
C ASP A 467 -1.17 14.40 59.40
N ARG A 468 0.08 14.43 58.94
CA ARG A 468 1.32 14.57 59.73
C ARG A 468 2.57 14.14 58.95
N ASP A 469 3.35 15.12 58.61
CA ASP A 469 4.82 15.08 58.60
C ASP A 469 5.30 15.29 60.05
N PRO A 470 6.52 15.07 60.53
CA PRO A 470 7.82 15.17 59.90
C PRO A 470 8.99 14.31 60.49
N THR A 471 10.16 14.57 59.88
CA THR A 471 11.54 14.55 60.47
C THR A 471 12.30 13.21 60.55
N ALA A 472 13.43 13.18 59.98
CA ALA A 472 14.78 13.60 60.35
C ALA A 472 15.79 12.43 60.49
N GLY A 473 16.98 12.68 60.04
CA GLY A 473 18.24 12.12 60.55
C GLY A 473 19.03 11.33 59.53
N ALA A 474 19.99 11.83 58.89
CA ALA A 474 21.31 12.38 59.23
C ALA A 474 22.46 11.32 59.19
N ARG A 475 23.45 11.64 58.37
CA ARG A 475 24.91 11.53 58.56
C ARG A 475 25.64 10.21 58.38
N GLY A 476 26.75 10.32 57.62
CA GLY A 476 28.06 9.68 57.77
C GLY A 476 28.67 9.29 56.40
N ALA A 477 29.45 10.04 55.72
CA ALA A 477 30.84 10.43 55.87
C ALA A 477 31.82 9.25 55.97
N GLY A 478 32.72 9.11 54.99
CA GLY A 478 33.83 8.17 55.05
C GLY A 478 34.66 8.15 53.76
N THR A 479 35.57 9.08 53.68
CA THR A 479 36.68 9.29 52.79
C THR A 479 37.75 8.19 52.85
N ARG A 480 38.59 8.14 51.77
CA ARG A 480 40.03 7.78 51.66
C ARG A 480 40.27 6.53 50.78
N HIS A 481 41.20 6.41 49.91
CA HIS A 481 42.44 7.10 49.55
C HIS A 481 43.05 6.30 48.38
N VAL A 482 43.66 6.96 47.41
CA VAL A 482 44.64 6.49 46.40
C VAL A 482 45.96 6.22 47.11
N PRO A 483 46.93 5.38 46.67
CA PRO A 483 47.80 5.57 45.51
C PRO A 483 48.11 4.22 44.80
N GLY A 484 48.54 4.16 43.51
CA GLY A 484 49.75 4.69 42.90
C GLY A 484 50.73 3.54 42.65
N ASP A 485 51.23 3.44 41.47
CA ASP A 485 52.56 3.20 40.96
C ASP A 485 52.58 2.23 39.78
N HIS A 486 52.97 2.73 38.61
CA HIS A 486 54.29 2.63 37.93
C HIS A 486 54.80 1.22 37.59
N LEU A 487 55.02 0.97 36.31
CA LEU A 487 56.30 0.76 35.54
C LEU A 487 55.93 -0.03 34.27
N ASP A 488 56.15 0.50 33.10
CA ASP A 488 57.36 0.43 32.25
C ASP A 488 57.69 -0.95 31.65
N GLY A 489 57.95 -0.95 30.35
CA GLY A 489 58.73 -1.96 29.61
C GLY A 489 58.05 -2.37 28.29
N ASP A 490 58.30 -1.67 27.23
CA ASP A 490 59.29 -1.80 26.17
C ASP A 490 59.49 -3.24 25.67
N ASP A 491 59.28 -3.48 24.44
CA ASP A 491 60.20 -3.92 23.38
C ASP A 491 59.55 -4.72 22.25
N ARG A 492 59.57 -4.15 21.05
CA ARG A 492 60.05 -4.61 19.74
C ARG A 492 59.74 -6.01 19.19
N ARG A 493 59.29 -5.90 17.95
CA ARG A 493 59.65 -6.71 16.75
C ARG A 493 59.04 -8.12 16.63
N ARG A 494 58.18 -8.35 15.68
CA ARG A 494 58.44 -8.68 14.26
C ARG A 494 57.15 -8.54 13.45
#